data_35193ab6a81e632b3c65caecefe29855
#
_entry.id   35193ab6a81e632b3c65caecefe29855
#
_cell.length_a   1.000
_cell.length_b   1.000
_cell.length_c   1.000
_cell.angle_alpha   90.00
_cell.angle_beta   90.00
_cell.angle_gamma   90.00
#
_symmetry.space_group_name_H-M   'P 1'
#
loop_
_entity.id
_entity.type
_entity.pdbx_description
1 polymer ?
#
loop_
_entity_poly.entity_id
_entity_poly.type
_entity_poly.pdbx_seq_one_letter_code
_entity_poly.pdbx_strand_id
1 'polypeptide(L)'
;YRKVWPNVTFSDATPLIRQVRMIKSHYEIHLMQDAADQVHKVYQRAKEVIKEGMTDYELATELEYTARKHGHLGLIRMRVFNGEMCFGHTFSGTDSAVPAYTDTPFGGLGASPCFGQGAGHKPISRNEPIIMDFAGSIDGYLVDQTRIFSIGPLSARLTRGFEDML
;
A
#
# COMPACT_ATOMS: atom_id res chain seq x y z
N TYR A 1 16.61 -8.34 -28.22
CA TYR A 1 16.12 -9.65 -28.67
C TYR A 1 16.28 -9.81 -30.19
N ARG A 2 15.81 -8.87 -31.03
CA ARG A 2 15.89 -8.95 -32.51
C ARG A 2 17.31 -9.16 -33.04
N LYS A 3 18.33 -8.61 -32.36
CA LYS A 3 19.75 -8.84 -32.74
C LYS A 3 20.22 -10.28 -32.47
N VAL A 4 19.64 -10.95 -31.46
CA VAL A 4 20.00 -12.32 -31.07
C VAL A 4 19.21 -13.35 -31.87
N TRP A 5 17.96 -13.02 -32.20
CA TRP A 5 17.05 -13.89 -32.95
C TRP A 5 16.47 -13.15 -34.17
N PRO A 6 17.27 -12.94 -35.23
CA PRO A 6 16.85 -12.11 -36.38
C PRO A 6 15.69 -12.71 -37.19
N ASN A 7 15.49 -14.02 -37.11
CA ASN A 7 14.45 -14.76 -37.86
C ASN A 7 13.18 -15.02 -37.04
N VAL A 8 13.06 -14.41 -35.82
CA VAL A 8 11.88 -14.58 -34.94
C VAL A 8 11.03 -13.32 -34.98
N THR A 9 9.75 -13.50 -35.19
CA THR A 9 8.76 -12.41 -35.06
C THR A 9 8.41 -12.23 -33.59
N PHE A 10 8.60 -11.02 -33.09
CA PHE A 10 8.20 -10.64 -31.72
C PHE A 10 6.89 -9.87 -31.77
N SER A 11 5.93 -10.30 -30.98
CA SER A 11 4.66 -9.62 -30.77
C SER A 11 4.44 -9.32 -29.28
N ASP A 12 3.66 -8.27 -29.00
CA ASP A 12 3.26 -7.92 -27.62
C ASP A 12 2.15 -8.87 -27.14
N ALA A 13 2.46 -9.71 -26.15
CA ALA A 13 1.51 -10.61 -25.52
C ALA A 13 0.74 -9.97 -24.33
N THR A 14 1.04 -8.72 -23.98
CA THR A 14 0.44 -8.03 -22.83
C THR A 14 -1.10 -8.05 -22.85
N PRO A 15 -1.78 -7.77 -23.97
CA PRO A 15 -3.24 -7.80 -24.02
C PRO A 15 -3.81 -9.20 -23.70
N LEU A 16 -3.19 -10.25 -24.25
CA LEU A 16 -3.59 -11.63 -24.01
C LEU A 16 -3.42 -12.02 -22.54
N ILE A 17 -2.27 -11.71 -21.96
CA ILE A 17 -2.00 -11.99 -20.54
C ILE A 17 -3.00 -11.24 -19.64
N ARG A 18 -3.33 -9.99 -19.97
CA ARG A 18 -4.33 -9.22 -19.22
C ARG A 18 -5.72 -9.85 -19.29
N GLN A 19 -6.14 -10.32 -20.48
CA GLN A 19 -7.42 -11.00 -20.63
C GLN A 19 -7.51 -12.26 -19.77
N VAL A 20 -6.48 -13.12 -19.80
CA VAL A 20 -6.43 -14.34 -18.98
C VAL A 20 -6.50 -14.01 -17.49
N ARG A 21 -5.81 -12.95 -17.05
CA ARG A 21 -5.76 -12.56 -15.64
C ARG A 21 -6.98 -11.76 -15.16
N MET A 22 -7.83 -11.27 -16.07
CA MET A 22 -8.95 -10.39 -15.73
C MET A 22 -10.03 -11.13 -14.94
N ILE A 23 -10.34 -12.36 -15.34
CA ILE A 23 -11.36 -13.19 -14.70
C ILE A 23 -10.66 -14.22 -13.82
N LYS A 24 -10.96 -14.19 -12.52
CA LYS A 24 -10.36 -15.09 -11.53
C LYS A 24 -11.19 -16.35 -11.38
N SER A 25 -10.51 -17.47 -11.22
CA SER A 25 -11.12 -18.74 -10.81
C SER A 25 -11.51 -18.69 -9.32
N HIS A 26 -12.32 -19.64 -8.87
CA HIS A 26 -12.66 -19.75 -7.44
C HIS A 26 -11.43 -19.93 -6.54
N TYR A 27 -10.42 -20.65 -7.01
CA TYR A 27 -9.16 -20.82 -6.29
C TYR A 27 -8.42 -19.49 -6.11
N GLU A 28 -8.32 -18.68 -7.18
CA GLU A 28 -7.68 -17.37 -7.14
C GLU A 28 -8.44 -16.38 -6.24
N ILE A 29 -9.80 -16.42 -6.27
CA ILE A 29 -10.63 -15.61 -5.39
C ILE A 29 -10.37 -15.98 -3.91
N HIS A 30 -10.18 -17.26 -3.62
CA HIS A 30 -9.87 -17.70 -2.25
C HIS A 30 -8.53 -17.13 -1.77
N LEU A 31 -7.49 -17.18 -2.60
CA LEU A 31 -6.20 -16.55 -2.26
C LEU A 31 -6.29 -15.03 -2.08
N MET A 32 -7.11 -14.37 -2.89
CA MET A 32 -7.38 -12.93 -2.70
C MET A 32 -8.13 -12.65 -1.41
N GLN A 33 -9.05 -13.52 -1.01
CA GLN A 33 -9.73 -13.41 0.29
C GLN A 33 -8.75 -13.57 1.45
N ASP A 34 -7.85 -14.55 1.39
CA ASP A 34 -6.79 -14.74 2.40
C ASP A 34 -5.87 -13.50 2.48
N ALA A 35 -5.56 -12.90 1.34
CA ALA A 35 -4.80 -11.64 1.30
C ALA A 35 -5.57 -10.47 1.94
N ALA A 36 -6.89 -10.39 1.73
CA ALA A 36 -7.73 -9.38 2.36
C ALA A 36 -7.80 -9.57 3.89
N ASP A 37 -7.93 -10.82 4.35
CA ASP A 37 -7.93 -11.16 5.77
C ASP A 37 -6.58 -10.86 6.44
N GLN A 38 -5.48 -11.00 5.70
CA GLN A 38 -4.15 -10.57 6.15
C GLN A 38 -4.11 -9.06 6.43
N VAL A 39 -4.59 -8.22 5.50
CA VAL A 39 -4.65 -6.76 5.67
C VAL A 39 -5.61 -6.38 6.79
N HIS A 40 -6.72 -7.10 6.94
CA HIS A 40 -7.64 -6.88 8.05
C HIS A 40 -6.93 -7.00 9.42
N LYS A 41 -6.07 -8.00 9.59
CA LYS A 41 -5.27 -8.17 10.83
C LYS A 41 -4.30 -7.00 11.05
N VAL A 42 -3.72 -6.46 9.98
CA VAL A 42 -2.87 -5.25 10.06
C VAL A 42 -3.68 -4.06 10.58
N TYR A 43 -4.90 -3.84 10.07
CA TYR A 43 -5.75 -2.75 10.53
C TYR A 43 -6.31 -2.95 11.96
N GLN A 44 -6.54 -4.19 12.38
CA GLN A 44 -6.85 -4.45 13.79
C GLN A 44 -5.65 -4.06 14.69
N ARG A 45 -4.44 -4.44 14.29
CA ARG A 45 -3.23 -4.04 15.02
C ARG A 45 -3.06 -2.53 15.07
N ALA A 46 -3.35 -1.82 13.99
CA ALA A 46 -3.32 -0.36 13.96
C ALA A 46 -4.15 0.27 15.08
N LYS A 47 -5.37 -0.22 15.28
CA LYS A 47 -6.27 0.27 16.35
C LYS A 47 -5.71 0.08 17.76
N GLU A 48 -4.85 -0.90 17.95
CA GLU A 48 -4.23 -1.22 19.25
C GLU A 48 -2.99 -0.37 19.52
N VAL A 49 -2.23 -0.02 18.48
CA VAL A 49 -0.90 0.57 18.64
C VAL A 49 -0.84 2.07 18.39
N ILE A 50 -1.78 2.62 17.61
CA ILE A 50 -1.80 4.06 17.32
C ILE A 50 -1.87 4.85 18.61
N LYS A 51 -0.88 5.73 18.80
CA LYS A 51 -0.83 6.67 19.91
C LYS A 51 -0.22 8.00 19.50
N GLU A 52 -0.62 9.06 20.17
CA GLU A 52 -0.05 10.39 19.98
C GLU A 52 1.45 10.38 20.27
N GLY A 53 2.23 11.04 19.42
CA GLY A 53 3.67 11.21 19.57
C GLY A 53 4.52 10.07 18.99
N MET A 54 3.93 8.90 18.66
CA MET A 54 4.68 7.92 17.87
C MET A 54 4.88 8.44 16.45
N THR A 55 5.98 8.06 15.82
CA THR A 55 6.24 8.47 14.43
C THR A 55 5.51 7.59 13.43
N ASP A 56 5.28 8.11 12.21
CA ASP A 56 4.75 7.33 11.09
C ASP A 56 5.62 6.08 10.84
N TYR A 57 6.94 6.22 11.00
CA TYR A 57 7.90 5.11 10.84
C TYR A 57 7.73 4.01 11.89
N GLU A 58 7.55 4.40 13.18
CA GLU A 58 7.28 3.43 14.25
C GLU A 58 5.95 2.71 14.02
N LEU A 59 4.91 3.43 13.60
CA LEU A 59 3.63 2.82 13.24
C LEU A 59 3.79 1.85 12.07
N ALA A 60 4.44 2.26 10.98
CA ALA A 60 4.71 1.39 9.83
C ALA A 60 5.44 0.11 10.25
N THR A 61 6.44 0.21 11.12
CA THR A 61 7.19 -0.95 11.65
C THR A 61 6.27 -1.96 12.35
N GLU A 62 5.33 -1.50 13.19
CA GLU A 62 4.35 -2.37 13.85
C GLU A 62 3.41 -3.06 12.85
N LEU A 63 2.97 -2.33 11.83
CA LEU A 63 2.08 -2.86 10.79
C LEU A 63 2.79 -3.87 9.89
N GLU A 64 4.00 -3.56 9.46
CA GLU A 64 4.85 -4.43 8.64
C GLU A 64 5.23 -5.71 9.38
N TYR A 65 5.61 -5.60 10.66
CA TYR A 65 5.81 -6.78 11.52
C TYR A 65 4.57 -7.67 11.56
N THR A 66 3.40 -7.06 11.76
CA THR A 66 2.14 -7.80 11.82
C THR A 66 1.82 -8.47 10.48
N ALA A 67 1.98 -7.77 9.36
CA ALA A 67 1.78 -8.33 8.03
C ALA A 67 2.72 -9.52 7.80
N ARG A 68 4.00 -9.36 8.11
CA ARG A 68 5.00 -10.42 7.98
C ARG A 68 4.67 -11.64 8.83
N LYS A 69 4.23 -11.44 10.07
CA LYS A 69 3.79 -12.50 10.98
C LYS A 69 2.61 -13.31 10.42
N HIS A 70 1.80 -12.68 9.57
CA HIS A 70 0.65 -13.30 8.90
C HIS A 70 0.94 -13.73 7.45
N GLY A 71 2.21 -13.90 7.08
CA GLY A 71 2.60 -14.50 5.81
C GLY A 71 2.79 -13.53 4.64
N HIS A 72 2.76 -12.20 4.89
CA HIS A 72 3.04 -11.24 3.83
C HIS A 72 4.46 -11.40 3.28
N LEU A 73 4.61 -11.39 1.97
CA LEU A 73 5.91 -11.58 1.31
C LEU A 73 6.89 -10.40 1.52
N GLY A 74 6.38 -9.24 1.95
CA GLY A 74 7.17 -8.03 2.21
C GLY A 74 7.36 -7.16 0.98
N LEU A 75 6.92 -7.61 -0.17
CA LEU A 75 7.10 -6.93 -1.43
C LEU A 75 5.82 -6.99 -2.25
N ILE A 76 5.47 -5.86 -2.87
CA ILE A 76 4.36 -5.72 -3.79
C ILE A 76 4.94 -5.44 -5.17
N ARG A 77 4.65 -6.30 -6.12
CA ARG A 77 5.13 -6.14 -7.48
C ARG A 77 4.14 -5.33 -8.30
N MET A 78 4.56 -4.18 -8.76
CA MET A 78 3.79 -3.30 -9.62
C MET A 78 3.95 -3.67 -11.11
N ARG A 79 3.07 -3.13 -11.96
CA ARG A 79 3.15 -3.35 -13.42
C ARG A 79 4.27 -2.59 -14.11
N VAL A 80 4.80 -1.58 -13.45
CA VAL A 80 5.91 -0.77 -13.96
C VAL A 80 7.19 -1.61 -13.93
N PHE A 81 8.03 -1.49 -14.95
CA PHE A 81 9.34 -2.16 -14.98
C PHE A 81 10.18 -1.70 -13.79
N ASN A 82 10.68 -2.65 -13.01
CA ASN A 82 11.37 -2.42 -11.73
C ASN A 82 10.54 -1.64 -10.69
N GLY A 83 9.23 -1.58 -10.85
CA GLY A 83 8.33 -1.00 -9.86
C GLY A 83 8.03 -2.02 -8.78
N GLU A 84 8.64 -1.84 -7.62
CA GLU A 84 8.42 -2.65 -6.44
C GLU A 84 8.19 -1.72 -5.25
N MET A 85 7.26 -2.10 -4.40
CA MET A 85 6.92 -1.37 -3.18
C MET A 85 6.86 -2.35 -2.01
N CYS A 86 7.33 -1.93 -0.84
CA CYS A 86 7.22 -2.75 0.35
C CYS A 86 5.87 -2.52 1.00
N PHE A 87 5.15 -3.56 1.36
CA PHE A 87 3.90 -3.59 2.14
C PHE A 87 2.82 -2.57 1.75
N GLY A 88 3.13 -1.29 1.69
CA GLY A 88 2.24 -0.17 1.47
C GLY A 88 2.74 1.11 2.12
N HIS A 89 1.87 2.09 2.27
CA HIS A 89 2.19 3.41 2.82
C HIS A 89 1.45 3.68 4.13
N THR A 90 2.12 4.38 5.04
CA THR A 90 1.55 4.85 6.30
C THR A 90 2.03 6.27 6.53
N PHE A 91 1.12 7.22 6.60
CA PHE A 91 1.43 8.64 6.81
C PHE A 91 0.41 9.30 7.71
N SER A 92 0.82 10.38 8.37
CA SER A 92 -0.08 11.22 9.14
C SER A 92 -0.03 12.70 8.72
N GLY A 93 -1.15 13.37 8.81
CA GLY A 93 -1.27 14.81 8.60
C GLY A 93 -0.69 15.28 7.28
N THR A 94 0.25 16.23 7.32
CA THR A 94 0.85 16.87 6.13
C THR A 94 1.65 15.92 5.25
N ASP A 95 2.23 14.87 5.83
CA ASP A 95 3.04 13.91 5.08
C ASP A 95 2.21 13.09 4.10
N SER A 96 0.90 12.95 4.37
CA SER A 96 -0.05 12.33 3.45
C SER A 96 -0.30 13.13 2.17
N ALA A 97 0.07 14.41 2.14
CA ALA A 97 -0.09 15.29 0.97
C ALA A 97 1.19 15.42 0.13
N VAL A 98 2.27 14.74 0.49
CA VAL A 98 3.52 14.77 -0.27
C VAL A 98 3.41 13.86 -1.48
N PRO A 99 3.62 14.36 -2.72
CA PRO A 99 3.53 13.54 -3.92
C PRO A 99 4.69 12.54 -4.00
N ALA A 100 4.41 11.37 -4.55
CA ALA A 100 5.43 10.36 -4.82
C ALA A 100 6.18 10.66 -6.13
N TYR A 101 7.40 10.17 -6.23
CA TYR A 101 8.11 10.04 -7.50
C TYR A 101 7.62 8.84 -8.32
N THR A 102 6.90 7.94 -7.72
CA THR A 102 6.25 6.78 -8.33
C THR A 102 4.82 7.11 -8.75
N ASP A 103 4.24 6.27 -9.59
CA ASP A 103 2.86 6.41 -10.05
C ASP A 103 1.86 5.99 -8.96
N THR A 104 1.89 6.71 -7.85
CA THR A 104 0.98 6.54 -6.70
C THR A 104 0.41 7.89 -6.27
N PRO A 105 -0.83 7.97 -5.75
CA PRO A 105 -1.46 9.25 -5.37
C PRO A 105 -0.79 9.93 -4.17
N PHE A 106 -0.11 9.17 -3.31
CA PHE A 106 0.64 9.72 -2.16
C PHE A 106 2.00 9.06 -2.06
N GLY A 107 2.98 9.80 -1.57
CA GLY A 107 4.36 9.33 -1.45
C GLY A 107 4.90 9.32 -0.03
N GLY A 108 4.65 10.38 0.70
CA GLY A 108 5.34 10.63 1.97
C GLY A 108 6.79 11.06 1.78
N LEU A 109 7.44 11.39 2.89
CA LEU A 109 8.84 11.83 2.88
C LEU A 109 9.84 10.68 2.98
N GLY A 110 9.40 9.52 3.47
CA GLY A 110 10.27 8.39 3.78
C GLY A 110 11.16 8.64 5.00
N ALA A 111 11.88 7.62 5.40
CA ALA A 111 12.82 7.69 6.52
C ALA A 111 14.16 8.34 6.14
N SER A 112 14.42 8.53 4.84
CA SER A 112 15.68 9.11 4.34
C SER A 112 15.49 9.69 2.94
N PRO A 113 16.18 10.79 2.59
CA PRO A 113 16.20 11.31 1.24
C PRO A 113 16.71 10.33 0.17
N CYS A 114 17.44 9.29 0.57
CA CYS A 114 17.88 8.23 -0.34
C CYS A 114 16.70 7.39 -0.86
N PHE A 115 15.61 7.33 -0.10
CA PHE A 115 14.36 6.70 -0.48
C PHE A 115 13.20 7.53 0.07
N GLY A 116 12.90 8.62 -0.63
CA GLY A 116 11.89 9.62 -0.26
C GLY A 116 10.47 9.14 -0.55
N GLN A 117 10.08 8.02 0.05
CA GLN A 117 8.76 7.42 -0.07
C GLN A 117 8.40 6.63 1.19
N GLY A 118 7.11 6.58 1.51
CA GLY A 118 6.61 5.85 2.67
C GLY A 118 6.70 6.65 3.96
N ALA A 119 6.62 5.93 5.07
CA ALA A 119 6.59 6.49 6.41
C ALA A 119 7.88 7.23 6.75
N GLY A 120 7.72 8.41 7.33
CA GLY A 120 8.81 9.27 7.82
C GLY A 120 8.86 9.36 9.34
N HIS A 121 9.64 10.30 9.82
CA HIS A 121 9.83 10.52 11.27
C HIS A 121 8.91 11.60 11.85
N LYS A 122 7.84 11.97 11.13
CA LYS A 122 6.84 12.90 11.66
C LYS A 122 6.08 12.24 12.80
N PRO A 123 5.99 12.90 13.98
CA PRO A 123 5.14 12.43 15.06
C PRO A 123 3.65 12.56 14.70
N ILE A 124 2.89 11.53 15.02
CA ILE A 124 1.44 11.52 14.87
C ILE A 124 0.82 12.46 15.92
N SER A 125 -0.06 13.35 15.47
CA SER A 125 -0.76 14.31 16.31
C SER A 125 -2.25 13.99 16.40
N ARG A 126 -2.91 14.60 17.38
CA ARG A 126 -4.38 14.53 17.48
C ARG A 126 -5.04 15.34 16.35
N ASN A 127 -6.23 14.90 15.96
CA ASN A 127 -7.13 15.61 15.04
C ASN A 127 -6.57 15.75 13.62
N GLU A 128 -5.64 14.88 13.23
CA GLU A 128 -5.14 14.75 11.86
C GLU A 128 -5.47 13.36 11.28
N PRO A 129 -5.60 13.21 9.97
CA PRO A 129 -5.77 11.90 9.34
C PRO A 129 -4.48 11.09 9.44
N ILE A 130 -4.63 9.80 9.71
CA ILE A 130 -3.58 8.78 9.60
C ILE A 130 -4.02 7.87 8.48
N ILE A 131 -3.36 7.96 7.34
CA ILE A 131 -3.69 7.19 6.14
C ILE A 131 -2.83 5.95 6.11
N MET A 132 -3.46 4.81 5.95
CA MET A 132 -2.81 3.52 5.75
C MET A 132 -3.30 2.94 4.44
N ASP A 133 -2.43 2.94 3.45
CA ASP A 133 -2.62 2.36 2.14
C ASP A 133 -1.78 1.10 2.07
N PHE A 134 -2.40 -0.05 2.31
CA PHE A 134 -1.68 -1.29 2.59
C PHE A 134 -2.18 -2.41 1.69
N ALA A 135 -1.26 -3.11 1.05
CA ALA A 135 -1.59 -4.27 0.25
C ALA A 135 -1.41 -5.57 1.04
N GLY A 136 -2.30 -6.51 0.82
CA GLY A 136 -2.13 -7.91 1.22
C GLY A 136 -1.45 -8.70 0.12
N SER A 137 -0.67 -9.72 0.49
CA SER A 137 0.05 -10.55 -0.47
C SER A 137 0.15 -11.99 0.01
N ILE A 138 -0.59 -12.89 -0.65
CA ILE A 138 -0.58 -14.34 -0.41
C ILE A 138 -0.37 -15.05 -1.74
N ASP A 139 0.65 -15.90 -1.82
CA ASP A 139 0.98 -16.72 -3.00
C ASP A 139 0.99 -15.96 -4.34
N GLY A 140 1.42 -14.67 -4.27
CA GLY A 140 1.49 -13.80 -5.45
C GLY A 140 0.18 -13.12 -5.84
N TYR A 141 -0.92 -13.37 -5.11
CA TYR A 141 -2.18 -12.63 -5.24
C TYR A 141 -2.18 -11.42 -4.30
N LEU A 142 -2.64 -10.30 -4.81
CA LEU A 142 -2.59 -9.01 -4.13
C LEU A 142 -4.00 -8.47 -3.90
N VAL A 143 -4.19 -7.84 -2.76
CA VAL A 143 -5.37 -7.03 -2.45
C VAL A 143 -4.89 -5.70 -1.91
N ASP A 144 -5.43 -4.63 -2.44
CA ASP A 144 -5.11 -3.26 -2.07
C ASP A 144 -6.25 -2.64 -1.28
N GLN A 145 -5.94 -2.03 -0.14
CA GLN A 145 -6.93 -1.41 0.73
C GLN A 145 -6.36 -0.18 1.40
N THR A 146 -7.12 0.92 1.37
CA THR A 146 -6.81 2.13 2.13
C THR A 146 -7.79 2.31 3.28
N ARG A 147 -7.30 2.73 4.44
CA ARG A 147 -8.10 3.11 5.61
C ARG A 147 -7.54 4.38 6.24
N ILE A 148 -8.45 5.18 6.77
CA ILE A 148 -8.11 6.42 7.49
C ILE A 148 -8.47 6.26 8.96
N PHE A 149 -7.51 6.59 9.82
CA PHE A 149 -7.66 6.63 11.27
C PHE A 149 -7.42 8.06 11.78
N SER A 150 -7.81 8.33 13.00
CA SER A 150 -7.46 9.57 13.69
C SER A 150 -7.49 9.39 15.20
N ILE A 151 -6.67 10.17 15.90
CA ILE A 151 -6.74 10.32 17.35
C ILE A 151 -7.59 11.56 17.65
N GLY A 152 -8.86 11.34 17.98
CA GLY A 152 -9.85 12.42 18.17
C GLY A 152 -10.54 12.85 16.87
N PRO A 153 -11.40 13.89 16.92
CA PRO A 153 -12.21 14.30 15.79
C PRO A 153 -11.38 15.02 14.71
N LEU A 154 -11.67 14.72 13.46
CA LEU A 154 -11.15 15.49 12.32
C LEU A 154 -11.91 16.81 12.18
N SER A 155 -11.31 17.80 11.52
CA SER A 155 -11.97 19.05 11.18
C SER A 155 -13.17 18.80 10.24
N ALA A 156 -14.19 19.64 10.33
CA ALA A 156 -15.37 19.55 9.47
C ALA A 156 -15.04 19.62 7.96
N ARG A 157 -13.95 20.27 7.60
CA ARG A 157 -13.46 20.32 6.20
C ARG A 157 -12.96 18.94 5.74
N LEU A 158 -12.17 18.26 6.57
CA LEU A 158 -11.64 16.92 6.25
C LEU A 158 -12.75 15.88 6.23
N THR A 159 -13.69 15.94 7.19
CA THR A 159 -14.83 15.03 7.25
C THR A 159 -15.72 15.18 6.01
N ARG A 160 -16.06 16.41 5.61
CA ARG A 160 -16.83 16.65 4.37
C ARG A 160 -16.08 16.16 3.14
N GLY A 161 -14.77 16.44 3.03
CA GLY A 161 -13.98 15.94 1.89
C GLY A 161 -13.97 14.41 1.78
N PHE A 162 -14.00 13.71 2.91
CA PHE A 162 -14.14 12.26 2.93
C PHE A 162 -15.55 11.80 2.52
N GLU A 163 -16.59 12.47 3.03
CA GLU A 163 -17.99 12.19 2.67
C GLU A 163 -18.28 12.43 1.18
N ASP A 164 -17.68 13.46 0.60
CA ASP A 164 -17.82 13.79 -0.83
C ASP A 164 -17.15 12.72 -1.76
N MET A 165 -16.28 11.86 -1.20
CA MET A 165 -15.62 10.78 -1.97
C MET A 165 -16.37 9.43 -1.88
N LEU A 166 -17.29 9.27 -0.96
CA LEU A 166 -18.09 8.05 -0.79
C LEU A 166 -19.32 8.06 -1.71
#